data_2889c70534799324237fc2d1261ab2e0
#
_entry.id   2889c70534799324237fc2d1261ab2e0
#
_cell.length_a   1.000
_cell.length_b   1.000
_cell.length_c   1.000
_cell.angle_alpha   90.00
_cell.angle_beta   90.00
_cell.angle_gamma   90.00
#
_symmetry.space_group_name_H-M   'P 1'
#
loop_
_entity.id
_entity.type
_entity.pdbx_description
1 polymer ?
#
loop_
_entity_poly.entity_id
_entity_poly.type
_entity_poly.pdbx_seq_one_letter_code
_entity_poly.pdbx_strand_id
1 'polypeptide(L)'
;MHLHPFESFHYCPKCGGKFEEHNEKSYHCLQCGFVYYFNPSTSTVAVIVNERDELLVCRRAKEPAKGTLDLPGGFCDMYETAEEGVAREVREETGCEVIDTTFLFTLPNTYLYSDFLVHTIDLFFLCHINEHNNLSAHDDAAECMWIPLDEIDPQEFGLASVRKGIERILAERKQKG
;
A
#
# COMPACT_ATOMS: atom_id res chain seq x y z
N MET A 1 -4.70 -22.03 3.99
CA MET A 1 -3.78 -22.15 5.13
C MET A 1 -3.33 -20.74 5.45
N HIS A 2 -3.79 -20.14 6.54
CA HIS A 2 -3.31 -18.81 6.94
C HIS A 2 -1.96 -19.02 7.61
N LEU A 3 -0.88 -18.75 6.88
CA LEU A 3 0.46 -18.67 7.46
C LEU A 3 0.50 -17.44 8.38
N HIS A 4 0.37 -17.65 9.68
CA HIS A 4 0.53 -16.56 10.62
C HIS A 4 2.01 -16.11 10.60
N PRO A 5 2.32 -14.81 10.63
CA PRO A 5 3.70 -14.32 10.61
C PRO A 5 4.61 -14.98 11.65
N PHE A 6 4.05 -15.38 12.77
CA PHE A 6 4.77 -16.08 13.86
C PHE A 6 5.39 -17.43 13.47
N GLU A 7 4.82 -18.14 12.49
CA GLU A 7 5.33 -19.48 12.12
C GLU A 7 6.76 -19.45 11.58
N SER A 8 7.26 -18.27 11.20
CA SER A 8 8.62 -18.07 10.71
C SER A 8 9.62 -17.58 11.77
N PHE A 9 9.16 -17.18 12.96
CA PHE A 9 10.00 -16.55 13.98
C PHE A 9 10.32 -17.50 15.15
N HIS A 10 11.28 -18.41 14.94
CA HIS A 10 11.66 -19.38 15.96
C HIS A 10 12.74 -18.90 16.93
N TYR A 11 13.45 -17.83 16.59
CA TYR A 11 14.58 -17.32 17.35
C TYR A 11 14.42 -15.84 17.70
N CYS A 12 14.79 -15.49 18.91
CA CYS A 12 14.74 -14.13 19.40
C CYS A 12 15.67 -13.20 18.59
N PRO A 13 15.17 -12.09 18.03
CA PRO A 13 15.99 -11.18 17.24
C PRO A 13 17.01 -10.41 18.10
N LYS A 14 16.85 -10.40 19.45
CA LYS A 14 17.75 -9.72 20.36
C LYS A 14 18.94 -10.57 20.81
N CYS A 15 18.72 -11.87 21.07
CA CYS A 15 19.77 -12.72 21.67
C CYS A 15 19.95 -14.10 21.00
N GLY A 16 19.16 -14.44 19.99
CA GLY A 16 19.19 -15.73 19.31
C GLY A 16 18.60 -16.91 20.11
N GLY A 17 18.11 -16.67 21.33
CA GLY A 17 17.44 -17.71 22.14
C GLY A 17 16.09 -18.10 21.57
N LYS A 18 15.51 -19.19 22.12
CA LYS A 18 14.21 -19.69 21.68
C LYS A 18 13.13 -18.63 21.85
N PHE A 19 12.29 -18.46 20.82
CA PHE A 19 11.24 -17.48 20.76
C PHE A 19 9.90 -18.20 20.64
N GLU A 20 9.00 -18.00 21.60
CA GLU A 20 7.75 -18.74 21.70
C GLU A 20 6.56 -17.79 21.73
N GLU A 21 5.40 -18.31 21.33
CA GLU A 21 4.14 -17.59 21.40
C GLU A 21 3.84 -17.16 22.85
N HIS A 22 3.58 -15.88 23.04
CA HIS A 22 3.12 -15.31 24.28
C HIS A 22 1.60 -15.12 24.27
N ASN A 23 1.09 -14.66 23.14
CA ASN A 23 -0.34 -14.58 22.80
C ASN A 23 -0.48 -14.44 21.29
N GLU A 24 -1.72 -14.35 20.78
CA GLU A 24 -2.02 -14.22 19.35
C GLU A 24 -1.39 -13.01 18.63
N LYS A 25 -0.80 -12.06 19.34
CA LYS A 25 -0.18 -10.84 18.80
C LYS A 25 1.30 -10.71 19.10
N SER A 26 1.85 -11.57 19.96
CA SER A 26 3.24 -11.40 20.43
C SER A 26 3.93 -12.70 20.71
N TYR A 27 5.25 -12.69 20.51
CA TYR A 27 6.18 -13.72 20.94
C TYR A 27 7.11 -13.21 22.03
N HIS A 28 7.58 -14.08 22.89
CA HIS A 28 8.54 -13.75 23.95
C HIS A 28 9.74 -14.69 23.93
N CYS A 29 10.86 -14.16 24.39
CA CYS A 29 12.10 -14.93 24.51
C CYS A 29 12.22 -15.55 25.91
N LEU A 30 12.36 -16.88 25.98
CA LEU A 30 12.54 -17.58 27.25
C LEU A 30 13.89 -17.27 27.91
N GLN A 31 14.89 -16.84 27.15
CA GLN A 31 16.25 -16.59 27.65
C GLN A 31 16.46 -15.16 28.16
N CYS A 32 16.00 -14.13 27.41
CA CYS A 32 16.27 -12.74 27.75
C CYS A 32 15.00 -11.90 28.09
N GLY A 33 13.83 -12.51 28.06
CA GLY A 33 12.57 -11.85 28.35
C GLY A 33 12.08 -10.86 27.30
N PHE A 34 12.77 -10.73 26.14
CA PHE A 34 12.34 -9.81 25.08
C PHE A 34 10.97 -10.23 24.53
N VAL A 35 10.06 -9.25 24.41
CA VAL A 35 8.74 -9.44 23.82
C VAL A 35 8.65 -8.64 22.52
N TYR A 36 8.17 -9.28 21.47
CA TYR A 36 7.93 -8.64 20.19
C TYR A 36 6.45 -8.75 19.80
N TYR A 37 5.85 -7.61 19.46
CA TYR A 37 4.48 -7.54 18.96
C TYR A 37 4.51 -7.40 17.44
N PHE A 38 3.75 -8.27 16.75
CA PHE A 38 3.53 -8.12 15.33
C PHE A 38 2.41 -7.14 15.08
N ASN A 39 2.73 -6.06 14.41
CA ASN A 39 1.78 -5.03 13.99
C ASN A 39 1.72 -5.00 12.46
N PRO A 40 0.57 -4.63 11.87
CA PRO A 40 0.52 -4.35 10.44
C PRO A 40 1.50 -3.24 10.09
N SER A 41 2.16 -3.38 8.95
CA SER A 41 2.95 -2.29 8.38
C SER A 41 2.02 -1.20 7.83
N THR A 42 2.48 0.03 7.82
CA THR A 42 1.75 1.14 7.20
C THR A 42 2.11 1.24 5.73
N SER A 43 1.11 1.36 4.88
CA SER A 43 1.24 1.59 3.45
C SER A 43 0.33 2.74 3.03
N THR A 44 0.74 3.50 2.04
CA THR A 44 -0.03 4.63 1.48
C THR A 44 -0.49 4.32 0.07
N VAL A 45 -1.63 4.89 -0.31
CA VAL A 45 -2.23 4.75 -1.63
C VAL A 45 -2.73 6.11 -2.10
N ALA A 46 -2.21 6.60 -3.22
CA ALA A 46 -2.58 7.89 -3.79
C ALA A 46 -3.73 7.76 -4.79
N VAL A 47 -4.82 8.43 -4.52
CA VAL A 47 -5.94 8.64 -5.45
C VAL A 47 -5.70 9.99 -6.12
N ILE A 48 -5.36 9.99 -7.40
CA ILE A 48 -5.03 11.20 -8.18
C ILE A 48 -6.00 11.27 -9.35
N VAL A 49 -6.85 12.31 -9.36
CA VAL A 49 -7.83 12.55 -10.42
C VAL A 49 -7.55 13.90 -11.06
N ASN A 50 -7.46 13.94 -12.37
CA ASN A 50 -7.22 15.17 -13.12
C ASN A 50 -8.52 15.92 -13.46
N GLU A 51 -8.41 17.11 -14.09
CA GLU A 51 -9.55 17.95 -14.49
C GLU A 51 -10.45 17.31 -15.55
N ARG A 52 -9.97 16.28 -16.27
CA ARG A 52 -10.74 15.53 -17.26
C ARG A 52 -11.46 14.33 -16.67
N ASP A 53 -11.43 14.20 -15.35
CA ASP A 53 -12.09 13.11 -14.64
C ASP A 53 -11.46 11.74 -14.89
N GLU A 54 -10.14 11.73 -15.07
CA GLU A 54 -9.33 10.53 -15.27
C GLU A 54 -8.52 10.22 -14.00
N LEU A 55 -8.45 8.96 -13.63
CA LEU A 55 -7.67 8.44 -12.51
C LEU A 55 -6.26 8.07 -13.00
N LEU A 56 -5.24 8.50 -12.26
CA LEU A 56 -3.88 8.03 -12.48
C LEU A 56 -3.73 6.62 -11.94
N VAL A 57 -3.37 5.69 -12.79
CA VAL A 57 -3.08 4.31 -12.44
C VAL A 57 -1.70 3.91 -12.92
N CYS A 58 -1.07 2.95 -12.24
CA CYS A 58 0.19 2.37 -12.66
C CYS A 58 0.02 0.85 -12.86
N ARG A 59 0.78 0.27 -13.78
CA ARG A 59 0.84 -1.17 -13.96
C ARG A 59 1.99 -1.74 -13.15
N ARG A 60 1.73 -2.72 -12.32
CA ARG A 60 2.73 -3.33 -11.45
C ARG A 60 3.84 -4.04 -12.25
N ALA A 61 5.09 -3.69 -11.98
CA ALA A 61 6.26 -4.34 -12.58
C ALA A 61 6.68 -5.63 -11.84
N LYS A 62 6.36 -5.73 -10.54
CA LYS A 62 6.82 -6.79 -9.64
C LYS A 62 5.67 -7.57 -9.00
N GLU A 63 5.98 -8.78 -8.49
CA GLU A 63 5.07 -9.53 -7.64
C GLU A 63 4.94 -8.87 -6.24
N PRO A 64 3.82 -9.04 -5.56
CA PRO A 64 2.61 -9.76 -5.96
C PRO A 64 1.78 -9.00 -6.99
N ALA A 65 0.97 -9.75 -7.74
CA ALA A 65 0.01 -9.22 -8.71
C ALA A 65 0.66 -8.46 -9.90
N LYS A 66 1.86 -8.90 -10.33
CA LYS A 66 2.56 -8.35 -11.49
C LYS A 66 1.65 -8.27 -12.73
N GLY A 67 1.71 -7.11 -13.42
CA GLY A 67 0.95 -6.85 -14.65
C GLY A 67 -0.47 -6.36 -14.44
N THR A 68 -1.00 -6.37 -13.21
CA THR A 68 -2.30 -5.77 -12.89
C THR A 68 -2.18 -4.27 -12.66
N LEU A 69 -3.33 -3.59 -12.65
CA LEU A 69 -3.37 -2.17 -12.28
C LEU A 69 -3.19 -1.99 -10.77
N ASP A 70 -2.64 -0.87 -10.41
CA ASP A 70 -2.47 -0.39 -9.05
C ASP A 70 -2.61 1.13 -9.00
N LEU A 71 -2.70 1.69 -7.80
CA LEU A 71 -2.56 3.12 -7.57
C LEU A 71 -1.14 3.42 -7.07
N PRO A 72 -0.59 4.59 -7.37
CA PRO A 72 0.72 4.97 -6.83
C PRO A 72 0.72 4.90 -5.30
N GLY A 73 1.78 4.32 -4.74
CA GLY A 73 1.90 4.16 -3.30
C GLY A 73 2.78 3.01 -2.87
N GLY A 74 3.10 2.94 -1.58
CA GLY A 74 3.96 1.93 -1.01
C GLY A 74 4.07 2.02 0.50
N PHE A 75 5.09 1.36 1.07
CA PHE A 75 5.32 1.38 2.51
C PHE A 75 5.83 2.75 2.97
N CYS A 76 5.32 3.18 4.12
CA CYS A 76 5.93 4.32 4.81
C CYS A 76 7.32 3.95 5.32
N ASP A 77 8.25 4.86 5.15
CA ASP A 77 9.58 4.77 5.75
C ASP A 77 9.56 5.12 7.24
N MET A 78 10.61 4.69 7.96
CA MET A 78 10.79 5.10 9.35
C MET A 78 11.02 6.61 9.42
N TYR A 79 10.31 7.26 10.34
CA TYR A 79 10.42 8.70 10.64
C TYR A 79 9.75 9.64 9.63
N GLU A 80 8.97 9.14 8.68
CA GLU A 80 8.10 9.97 7.84
C GLU A 80 6.63 9.88 8.31
N THR A 81 5.85 10.91 8.04
CA THR A 81 4.40 10.87 8.18
C THR A 81 3.78 10.14 6.98
N ALA A 82 2.50 9.74 7.08
CA ALA A 82 1.83 9.09 5.96
C ALA A 82 1.67 10.03 4.75
N GLU A 83 1.50 11.34 5.00
CA GLU A 83 1.44 12.38 3.97
C GLU A 83 2.80 12.54 3.26
N GLU A 84 3.91 12.50 3.99
CA GLU A 84 5.25 12.51 3.41
C GLU A 84 5.50 11.24 2.60
N GLY A 85 5.09 10.07 3.13
CA GLY A 85 5.22 8.77 2.47
C GLY A 85 4.47 8.72 1.14
N VAL A 86 3.20 9.12 1.11
CA VAL A 86 2.43 9.11 -0.14
C VAL A 86 3.01 10.08 -1.18
N ALA A 87 3.51 11.24 -0.75
CA ALA A 87 4.12 12.20 -1.66
C ALA A 87 5.45 11.69 -2.22
N ARG A 88 6.27 11.00 -1.40
CA ARG A 88 7.51 10.36 -1.85
C ARG A 88 7.22 9.26 -2.87
N GLU A 89 6.31 8.34 -2.58
CA GLU A 89 5.95 7.24 -3.47
C GLU A 89 5.41 7.74 -4.82
N VAL A 90 4.51 8.73 -4.81
CA VAL A 90 4.01 9.34 -6.06
C VAL A 90 5.16 9.89 -6.89
N ARG A 91 6.11 10.60 -6.27
CA ARG A 91 7.27 11.14 -6.98
C ARG A 91 8.18 10.04 -7.52
N GLU A 92 8.44 8.99 -6.74
CA GLU A 92 9.33 7.89 -7.13
C GLU A 92 8.74 7.05 -8.27
N GLU A 93 7.44 6.77 -8.24
CA GLU A 93 6.80 5.93 -9.25
C GLU A 93 6.36 6.68 -10.51
N THR A 94 5.96 7.94 -10.37
CA THR A 94 5.33 8.69 -11.47
C THR A 94 6.13 9.89 -11.96
N GLY A 95 7.13 10.34 -11.19
CA GLY A 95 7.86 11.58 -11.44
C GLY A 95 7.08 12.86 -11.11
N CYS A 96 5.85 12.75 -10.57
CA CYS A 96 5.00 13.90 -10.27
C CYS A 96 5.22 14.40 -8.83
N GLU A 97 5.14 15.72 -8.65
CA GLU A 97 5.18 16.33 -7.31
C GLU A 97 3.77 16.50 -6.77
N VAL A 98 3.53 16.00 -5.55
CA VAL A 98 2.29 16.21 -4.81
C VAL A 98 2.30 17.59 -4.17
N ILE A 99 1.25 18.38 -4.38
CA ILE A 99 1.10 19.73 -3.83
C ILE A 99 0.13 19.79 -2.65
N ASP A 100 -0.78 18.82 -2.55
CA ASP A 100 -1.75 18.72 -1.46
C ASP A 100 -2.23 17.29 -1.28
N THR A 101 -2.53 16.89 -0.04
CA THR A 101 -3.06 15.58 0.31
C THR A 101 -4.26 15.70 1.24
N THR A 102 -5.30 14.93 1.00
CA THR A 102 -6.45 14.79 1.90
C THR A 102 -6.66 13.32 2.23
N PHE A 103 -6.60 12.97 3.52
CA PHE A 103 -6.90 11.61 3.97
C PHE A 103 -8.35 11.23 3.65
N LEU A 104 -8.55 10.03 3.09
CA LEU A 104 -9.87 9.51 2.73
C LEU A 104 -10.35 8.43 3.71
N PHE A 105 -9.64 7.32 3.77
CA PHE A 105 -9.98 6.15 4.60
C PHE A 105 -8.81 5.18 4.68
N THR A 106 -8.99 4.12 5.50
CA THR A 106 -8.05 2.99 5.57
C THR A 106 -8.74 1.69 5.19
N LEU A 107 -7.95 0.75 4.66
CA LEU A 107 -8.35 -0.64 4.45
C LEU A 107 -7.24 -1.59 4.91
N PRO A 108 -7.58 -2.73 5.54
CA PRO A 108 -6.59 -3.76 5.81
C PRO A 108 -6.26 -4.52 4.53
N ASN A 109 -5.00 -4.94 4.41
CA ASN A 109 -4.55 -5.79 3.32
C ASN A 109 -3.61 -6.88 3.83
N THR A 110 -3.43 -7.91 3.03
CA THR A 110 -2.45 -8.96 3.22
C THR A 110 -1.93 -9.41 1.87
N TYR A 111 -0.63 -9.62 1.76
CA TYR A 111 -0.03 -10.21 0.57
C TYR A 111 1.19 -11.06 0.94
N LEU A 112 1.47 -12.05 0.09
CA LEU A 112 2.62 -12.91 0.26
C LEU A 112 3.86 -12.22 -0.31
N TYR A 113 4.90 -12.04 0.51
CA TYR A 113 6.18 -11.52 0.10
C TYR A 113 7.30 -12.36 0.72
N SER A 114 8.21 -12.88 -0.09
CA SER A 114 9.30 -13.79 0.35
C SER A 114 8.79 -14.97 1.21
N ASP A 115 7.72 -15.62 0.78
CA ASP A 115 7.02 -16.69 1.51
C ASP A 115 6.49 -16.30 2.90
N PHE A 116 6.38 -14.99 3.16
CA PHE A 116 5.89 -14.44 4.40
C PHE A 116 4.61 -13.64 4.16
N LEU A 117 3.58 -13.85 4.99
CA LEU A 117 2.33 -13.11 4.91
C LEU A 117 2.47 -11.74 5.59
N VAL A 118 2.61 -10.71 4.78
CA VAL A 118 2.68 -9.32 5.25
C VAL A 118 1.27 -8.79 5.46
N HIS A 119 1.00 -8.25 6.64
CA HIS A 119 -0.22 -7.53 6.95
C HIS A 119 0.04 -6.03 6.87
N THR A 120 -0.84 -5.28 6.18
CA THR A 120 -0.75 -3.82 6.09
C THR A 120 -2.05 -3.15 6.53
N ILE A 121 -1.93 -1.88 6.89
CA ILE A 121 -3.01 -0.92 6.89
C ILE A 121 -2.70 0.06 5.77
N ASP A 122 -3.52 0.02 4.72
CA ASP A 122 -3.37 0.88 3.56
C ASP A 122 -4.18 2.17 3.77
N LEU A 123 -3.49 3.30 3.78
CA LEU A 123 -4.05 4.64 3.98
C LEU A 123 -4.27 5.29 2.61
N PHE A 124 -5.51 5.57 2.28
CA PHE A 124 -5.88 6.21 1.02
C PHE A 124 -5.92 7.72 1.17
N PHE A 125 -5.24 8.41 0.27
CA PHE A 125 -5.20 9.87 0.19
C PHE A 125 -5.67 10.36 -1.18
N LEU A 126 -6.53 11.36 -1.20
CA LEU A 126 -6.72 12.17 -2.40
C LEU A 126 -5.51 13.09 -2.52
N CYS A 127 -4.78 12.98 -3.62
CA CYS A 127 -3.58 13.75 -3.88
C CYS A 127 -3.78 14.66 -5.11
N HIS A 128 -3.40 15.93 -4.97
CA HIS A 128 -3.30 16.84 -6.09
C HIS A 128 -1.83 16.96 -6.52
N ILE A 129 -1.58 16.86 -7.81
CA ILE A 129 -0.22 16.91 -8.37
C ILE A 129 -0.05 18.15 -9.24
N ASN A 130 1.21 18.55 -9.44
CA ASN A 130 1.55 19.57 -10.41
C ASN A 130 1.51 18.97 -11.82
N GLU A 131 0.52 19.36 -12.64
CA GLU A 131 0.31 18.82 -13.99
C GLU A 131 1.41 19.17 -15.00
N HIS A 132 2.36 20.05 -14.64
CA HIS A 132 3.46 20.44 -15.53
C HIS A 132 4.58 19.39 -15.60
N ASN A 133 4.52 18.33 -14.81
CA ASN A 133 5.50 17.25 -14.84
C ASN A 133 5.08 16.19 -15.88
N ASN A 134 6.01 15.81 -16.74
CA ASN A 134 5.80 14.69 -17.65
C ASN A 134 5.64 13.39 -16.84
N LEU A 135 4.47 12.79 -16.92
CA LEU A 135 4.21 11.48 -16.34
C LEU A 135 5.22 10.47 -16.92
N SER A 136 5.94 9.81 -16.06
CA SER A 136 6.90 8.75 -16.43
C SER A 136 6.87 7.65 -15.39
N ALA A 137 6.82 6.40 -15.84
CA ALA A 137 6.86 5.25 -14.96
C ALA A 137 8.30 4.97 -14.48
N HIS A 138 8.46 4.79 -13.19
CA HIS A 138 9.75 4.51 -12.54
C HIS A 138 9.57 3.44 -11.45
N ASP A 139 10.69 2.90 -10.97
CA ASP A 139 10.80 1.92 -9.88
C ASP A 139 9.87 0.69 -10.04
N ASP A 140 8.85 0.56 -9.23
CA ASP A 140 7.95 -0.61 -9.20
C ASP A 140 6.80 -0.50 -10.21
N ALA A 141 6.66 0.63 -10.91
CA ALA A 141 5.70 0.83 -11.98
C ALA A 141 6.32 0.50 -13.35
N ALA A 142 5.69 -0.40 -14.11
CA ALA A 142 6.07 -0.68 -15.49
C ALA A 142 5.57 0.39 -16.45
N GLU A 143 4.41 0.98 -16.16
CA GLU A 143 3.72 1.97 -16.95
C GLU A 143 2.75 2.75 -16.04
N CYS A 144 2.65 4.07 -16.21
CA CYS A 144 1.61 4.89 -15.58
C CYS A 144 0.75 5.56 -16.65
N MET A 145 -0.56 5.61 -16.43
CA MET A 145 -1.52 6.12 -17.41
C MET A 145 -2.73 6.75 -16.73
N TRP A 146 -3.42 7.62 -17.46
CA TRP A 146 -4.70 8.17 -17.09
C TRP A 146 -5.83 7.33 -17.68
N ILE A 147 -6.79 6.89 -16.86
CA ILE A 147 -7.97 6.15 -17.30
C ILE A 147 -9.21 6.93 -16.84
N PRO A 148 -10.18 7.21 -17.74
CA PRO A 148 -11.45 7.81 -17.37
C PRO A 148 -12.12 7.03 -16.24
N LEU A 149 -12.64 7.72 -15.22
CA LEU A 149 -13.23 7.07 -14.04
C LEU A 149 -14.43 6.18 -14.35
N ASP A 150 -15.15 6.48 -15.43
CA ASP A 150 -16.27 5.66 -15.91
C ASP A 150 -15.85 4.40 -16.68
N GLU A 151 -14.58 4.31 -17.10
CA GLU A 151 -13.97 3.13 -17.74
C GLU A 151 -13.20 2.24 -16.77
N ILE A 152 -13.04 2.66 -15.49
CA ILE A 152 -12.31 1.89 -14.48
C ILE A 152 -13.08 0.62 -14.12
N ASP A 153 -12.46 -0.54 -14.34
CA ASP A 153 -12.91 -1.83 -13.81
C ASP A 153 -12.10 -2.20 -12.56
N PRO A 154 -12.72 -2.25 -11.36
CA PRO A 154 -12.05 -2.66 -10.14
C PRO A 154 -11.40 -4.04 -10.21
N GLN A 155 -11.86 -4.93 -11.10
CA GLN A 155 -11.32 -6.28 -11.24
C GLN A 155 -9.93 -6.32 -11.88
N GLU A 156 -9.50 -5.24 -12.56
CA GLU A 156 -8.15 -5.11 -13.09
C GLU A 156 -7.09 -4.82 -12.02
N PHE A 157 -7.51 -4.42 -10.81
CA PHE A 157 -6.61 -4.16 -9.68
C PHE A 157 -6.30 -5.44 -8.91
N GLY A 158 -5.03 -5.83 -8.87
CA GLY A 158 -4.60 -7.10 -8.31
C GLY A 158 -4.60 -7.15 -6.78
N LEU A 159 -4.32 -6.02 -6.09
CA LEU A 159 -4.28 -5.94 -4.64
C LEU A 159 -5.70 -5.77 -4.06
N ALA A 160 -6.03 -6.58 -3.06
CA ALA A 160 -7.39 -6.65 -2.53
C ALA A 160 -7.89 -5.34 -1.89
N SER A 161 -7.01 -4.61 -1.19
CA SER A 161 -7.34 -3.31 -0.60
C SER A 161 -7.55 -2.24 -1.67
N VAL A 162 -6.67 -2.20 -2.68
CA VAL A 162 -6.78 -1.22 -3.78
C VAL A 162 -8.07 -1.45 -4.56
N ARG A 163 -8.39 -2.70 -4.90
CA ARG A 163 -9.68 -3.05 -5.54
C ARG A 163 -10.87 -2.54 -4.74
N LYS A 164 -10.91 -2.84 -3.43
CA LYS A 164 -11.99 -2.37 -2.53
C LYS A 164 -12.00 -0.83 -2.41
N GLY A 165 -10.84 -0.20 -2.40
CA GLY A 165 -10.71 1.24 -2.38
C GLY A 165 -11.32 1.89 -3.63
N ILE A 166 -11.01 1.35 -4.81
CA ILE A 166 -11.60 1.78 -6.09
C ILE A 166 -13.11 1.57 -6.09
N GLU A 167 -13.60 0.40 -5.68
CA GLU A 167 -15.04 0.15 -5.57
C GLU A 167 -15.75 1.20 -4.70
N ARG A 168 -15.14 1.54 -3.55
CA ARG A 168 -15.66 2.56 -2.64
C ARG A 168 -15.67 3.95 -3.28
N ILE A 169 -14.56 4.36 -3.90
CA ILE A 169 -14.43 5.68 -4.56
C ILE A 169 -15.49 5.83 -5.64
N LEU A 170 -15.65 4.83 -6.50
CA LEU A 170 -16.65 4.84 -7.57
C LEU A 170 -18.09 4.86 -7.04
N ALA A 171 -18.36 4.17 -5.92
CA ALA A 171 -19.68 4.17 -5.28
C ALA A 171 -20.02 5.54 -4.66
N GLU A 172 -19.07 6.15 -3.93
CA GLU A 172 -19.26 7.47 -3.32
C GLU A 172 -19.47 8.58 -4.38
N ARG A 173 -18.80 8.45 -5.53
CA ARG A 173 -18.98 9.35 -6.65
C ARG A 173 -20.39 9.29 -7.23
N LYS A 174 -20.93 8.07 -7.47
CA LYS A 174 -22.30 7.87 -7.99
C LYS A 174 -23.40 8.44 -7.09
N GLN A 175 -23.09 8.63 -5.79
CA GLN A 175 -24.05 9.23 -4.83
C GLN A 175 -24.03 10.74 -4.82
N LYS A 176 -22.97 11.37 -5.36
CA LYS A 176 -22.79 12.83 -5.38
C LYS A 176 -23.16 13.47 -6.71
N GLY A 177 -23.32 12.71 -7.76
CA GLY A 177 -23.78 13.15 -9.08
C GLY A 177 -25.24 12.83 -9.30
#